data_e02841651a7cc7782f418981c4d8c4b7
#
_entry.id   e02841651a7cc7782f418981c4d8c4b7
#
_cell.length_a   1.000
_cell.length_b   1.000
_cell.length_c   1.000
_cell.angle_alpha   90.00
_cell.angle_beta   90.00
_cell.angle_gamma   90.00
#
_symmetry.space_group_name_H-M   'P 1'
#
loop_
_entity.id
_entity.type
_entity.pdbx_description
1 polymer ?
#
loop_
_entity_poly.entity_id
_entity_poly.type
_entity_poly.pdbx_seq_one_letter_code
_entity_poly.pdbx_strand_id
1 'polypeptide(L)'
;MQKPQRPPRLVRPNSLRAWWLAARPKTLSAALMPIVAASAFAFTKDSFNWLPALLCILFATLMQIAANFINDLIDFRRGTDGAERLGPERACAQGWIKPIDMRIGIALVLISACMVGLCLLPFGSLPLILIGLACVLFAFLYTMLLSYCGFGDVLVYVFFGFVPVCGTYYVEAGDVLPEIFLLGAGCGLVIDTLLVLNNYRDRTTDRVAGKHTLIVIFGERFGSLFYLGQGLIGCACISGAFAFNGRWSALLPLLYIPFHIATWREMVEINQGRALNKILGKTSRNMILLTLLIILAAFL
;
A
#
# COMPACT_ATOMS: atom_id res chain seq x y z
N MET A 1 11.51 -36.34 -10.35
CA MET A 1 12.75 -35.59 -10.63
C MET A 1 12.53 -34.12 -10.28
N GLN A 2 13.05 -33.64 -9.15
CA GLN A 2 13.05 -32.20 -8.81
C GLN A 2 14.03 -31.50 -9.74
N LYS A 3 13.57 -30.46 -10.47
CA LYS A 3 14.47 -29.60 -11.25
C LYS A 3 15.51 -28.98 -10.31
N PRO A 4 16.81 -28.98 -10.66
CA PRO A 4 17.83 -28.36 -9.85
C PRO A 4 17.47 -26.90 -9.61
N GLN A 5 17.35 -26.51 -8.34
CA GLN A 5 17.16 -25.13 -7.95
C GLN A 5 18.39 -24.35 -8.40
N ARG A 6 18.21 -23.36 -9.28
CA ARG A 6 19.30 -22.44 -9.64
C ARG A 6 19.81 -21.78 -8.35
N PRO A 7 21.13 -21.74 -8.14
CA PRO A 7 21.68 -21.04 -6.96
C PRO A 7 21.17 -19.60 -6.93
N PRO A 8 20.85 -19.06 -5.73
CA PRO A 8 20.38 -17.71 -5.61
C PRO A 8 21.36 -16.75 -6.29
N ARG A 9 20.89 -15.93 -7.23
CA ARG A 9 21.75 -14.96 -7.92
C ARG A 9 22.25 -13.97 -6.85
N LEU A 10 23.53 -14.03 -6.53
CA LEU A 10 24.18 -13.11 -5.59
C LEU A 10 23.86 -11.67 -5.98
N VAL A 11 23.23 -10.94 -5.06
CA VAL A 11 22.98 -9.50 -5.22
C VAL A 11 24.26 -8.77 -4.82
N ARG A 12 24.89 -8.06 -5.76
CA ARG A 12 26.09 -7.27 -5.45
C ARG A 12 25.72 -6.12 -4.50
N PRO A 13 26.51 -5.89 -3.45
CA PRO A 13 26.28 -4.77 -2.54
C PRO A 13 26.19 -3.44 -3.30
N ASN A 14 25.30 -2.57 -2.85
CA ASN A 14 25.05 -1.22 -3.37
C ASN A 14 24.73 -1.14 -4.90
N SER A 15 24.33 -2.25 -5.52
CA SER A 15 23.97 -2.29 -6.93
C SER A 15 22.56 -1.73 -7.16
N LEU A 16 22.24 -1.29 -8.38
CA LEU A 16 20.89 -0.90 -8.78
C LEU A 16 19.85 -1.98 -8.45
N ARG A 17 20.24 -3.26 -8.57
CA ARG A 17 19.38 -4.38 -8.20
C ARG A 17 19.11 -4.44 -6.69
N ALA A 18 20.10 -4.13 -5.84
CA ALA A 18 19.91 -4.08 -4.39
C ALA A 18 18.89 -2.99 -4.02
N TRP A 19 19.04 -1.78 -4.59
CA TRP A 19 18.13 -0.66 -4.39
C TRP A 19 16.73 -0.93 -4.94
N TRP A 20 16.61 -1.56 -6.11
CA TRP A 20 15.32 -1.98 -6.67
C TRP A 20 14.58 -2.96 -5.76
N LEU A 21 15.30 -3.94 -5.20
CA LEU A 21 14.73 -4.91 -4.26
C LEU A 21 14.31 -4.24 -2.94
N ALA A 22 15.12 -3.28 -2.45
CA ALA A 22 14.79 -2.49 -1.25
C ALA A 22 13.56 -1.61 -1.47
N ALA A 23 13.38 -1.02 -2.65
CA ALA A 23 12.22 -0.21 -3.02
C ALA A 23 10.91 -1.03 -3.09
N ARG A 24 10.97 -2.37 -3.20
CA ARG A 24 9.82 -3.29 -3.22
C ARG A 24 8.76 -2.93 -4.26
N PRO A 25 9.03 -3.07 -5.56
CA PRO A 25 8.10 -2.67 -6.62
C PRO A 25 6.70 -3.26 -6.49
N LYS A 26 6.58 -4.45 -5.88
CA LYS A 26 5.28 -5.12 -5.65
C LYS A 26 4.35 -4.35 -4.72
N THR A 27 4.88 -3.46 -3.87
CA THR A 27 4.07 -2.64 -2.97
C THR A 27 3.67 -1.30 -3.58
N LEU A 28 4.25 -0.92 -4.73
CA LEU A 28 3.91 0.33 -5.42
C LEU A 28 2.47 0.34 -5.93
N SER A 29 1.89 -0.83 -6.23
CA SER A 29 0.46 -0.93 -6.59
C SER A 29 -0.45 -0.35 -5.50
N ALA A 30 -0.10 -0.52 -4.22
CA ALA A 30 -0.84 0.04 -3.11
C ALA A 30 -0.78 1.58 -3.05
N ALA A 31 0.36 2.17 -3.44
CA ALA A 31 0.51 3.63 -3.48
C ALA A 31 -0.18 4.25 -4.71
N LEU A 32 -0.22 3.55 -5.84
CA LEU A 32 -0.74 4.07 -7.10
C LEU A 32 -2.26 3.94 -7.22
N MET A 33 -2.84 2.85 -6.71
CA MET A 33 -4.28 2.58 -6.81
C MET A 33 -5.16 3.76 -6.35
N PRO A 34 -4.96 4.37 -5.17
CA PRO A 34 -5.81 5.43 -4.68
C PRO A 34 -5.70 6.71 -5.52
N ILE A 35 -4.50 7.04 -6.01
CA ILE A 35 -4.29 8.21 -6.89
C ILE A 35 -5.04 8.01 -8.20
N VAL A 36 -4.86 6.84 -8.83
CA VAL A 36 -5.54 6.51 -10.10
C VAL A 36 -7.06 6.48 -9.91
N ALA A 37 -7.55 5.95 -8.78
CA ALA A 37 -8.99 5.93 -8.48
C ALA A 37 -9.57 7.34 -8.34
N ALA A 38 -8.86 8.25 -7.66
CA ALA A 38 -9.27 9.65 -7.50
C ALA A 38 -9.27 10.38 -8.84
N SER A 39 -8.19 10.24 -9.64
CA SER A 39 -8.10 10.86 -10.98
C SER A 39 -9.15 10.31 -11.95
N ALA A 40 -9.44 8.99 -11.89
CA ALA A 40 -10.52 8.38 -12.67
C ALA A 40 -11.89 8.94 -12.26
N PHE A 41 -12.11 9.17 -10.96
CA PHE A 41 -13.32 9.81 -10.50
C PHE A 41 -13.40 11.29 -10.93
N ALA A 42 -12.30 12.06 -10.82
CA ALA A 42 -12.21 13.43 -11.31
C ALA A 42 -12.53 13.53 -12.81
N PHE A 43 -12.09 12.55 -13.60
CA PHE A 43 -12.44 12.47 -15.02
C PHE A 43 -13.95 12.37 -15.24
N THR A 44 -14.70 11.63 -14.41
CA THR A 44 -16.18 11.55 -14.52
C THR A 44 -16.88 12.85 -14.17
N LYS A 45 -16.19 13.81 -13.55
CA LYS A 45 -16.68 15.13 -13.15
C LYS A 45 -16.12 16.27 -14.00
N ASP A 46 -15.47 15.94 -15.12
CA ASP A 46 -14.80 16.91 -16.01
C ASP A 46 -13.75 17.78 -15.30
N SER A 47 -13.19 17.27 -14.18
CA SER A 47 -12.23 17.99 -13.33
C SER A 47 -10.81 17.42 -13.43
N PHE A 48 -10.58 16.38 -14.25
CA PHE A 48 -9.29 15.73 -14.37
C PHE A 48 -8.21 16.70 -14.89
N ASN A 49 -7.09 16.73 -14.15
CA ASN A 49 -5.91 17.51 -14.56
C ASN A 49 -4.66 16.61 -14.49
N TRP A 50 -4.06 16.37 -15.65
CA TRP A 50 -2.93 15.45 -15.79
C TRP A 50 -1.68 15.86 -15.00
N LEU A 51 -1.42 17.18 -14.82
CA LEU A 51 -0.20 17.65 -14.17
C LEU A 51 -0.23 17.38 -12.65
N PRO A 52 -1.24 17.82 -11.85
CA PRO A 52 -1.34 17.44 -10.45
C PRO A 52 -1.50 15.92 -10.27
N ALA A 53 -2.21 15.19 -11.16
CA ALA A 53 -2.28 13.73 -11.12
C ALA A 53 -0.89 13.09 -11.17
N LEU A 54 -0.04 13.52 -12.14
CA LEU A 54 1.33 13.02 -12.26
C LEU A 54 2.17 13.34 -11.02
N LEU A 55 2.06 14.57 -10.49
CA LEU A 55 2.77 14.97 -9.26
C LEU A 55 2.34 14.13 -8.07
N CYS A 56 1.04 13.83 -7.91
CA CYS A 56 0.53 12.93 -6.87
C CYS A 56 1.09 11.50 -7.03
N ILE A 57 1.13 10.96 -8.25
CA ILE A 57 1.75 9.65 -8.55
C ILE A 57 3.22 9.64 -8.12
N LEU A 58 3.99 10.67 -8.48
CA LEU A 58 5.40 10.79 -8.13
C LEU A 58 5.59 10.91 -6.61
N PHE A 59 4.82 11.79 -5.96
CA PHE A 59 4.86 11.97 -4.51
C PHE A 59 4.56 10.66 -3.77
N ALA A 60 3.44 9.99 -4.09
CA ALA A 60 3.04 8.74 -3.47
C ALA A 60 4.07 7.61 -3.70
N THR A 61 4.64 7.54 -4.91
CA THR A 61 5.69 6.57 -5.24
C THR A 61 6.94 6.80 -4.39
N LEU A 62 7.40 8.04 -4.28
CA LEU A 62 8.57 8.39 -3.46
C LEU A 62 8.31 8.12 -1.98
N MET A 63 7.15 8.49 -1.46
CA MET A 63 6.77 8.22 -0.07
C MET A 63 6.70 6.70 0.22
N GLN A 64 6.20 5.90 -0.71
CA GLN A 64 6.17 4.43 -0.58
C GLN A 64 7.59 3.84 -0.55
N ILE A 65 8.50 4.33 -1.41
CA ILE A 65 9.91 3.90 -1.42
C ILE A 65 10.57 4.31 -0.10
N ALA A 66 10.36 5.55 0.37
CA ALA A 66 10.88 6.02 1.65
C ALA A 66 10.39 5.13 2.81
N ALA A 67 9.10 4.82 2.88
CA ALA A 67 8.54 3.92 3.89
C ALA A 67 9.17 2.53 3.85
N ASN A 68 9.42 1.97 2.67
CA ASN A 68 10.09 0.68 2.52
C ASN A 68 11.55 0.73 3.02
N PHE A 69 12.29 1.80 2.74
CA PHE A 69 13.67 2.00 3.21
C PHE A 69 13.72 2.22 4.72
N ILE A 70 12.81 3.02 5.27
CA ILE A 70 12.67 3.25 6.72
C ILE A 70 12.40 1.94 7.44
N ASN A 71 11.45 1.13 6.93
CA ASN A 71 11.13 -0.19 7.48
C ASN A 71 12.34 -1.13 7.45
N ASP A 72 13.11 -1.14 6.34
CA ASP A 72 14.31 -1.98 6.19
C ASP A 72 15.37 -1.60 7.24
N LEU A 73 15.65 -0.31 7.38
CA LEU A 73 16.66 0.20 8.32
C LEU A 73 16.28 -0.01 9.79
N ILE A 74 15.02 0.27 10.16
CA ILE A 74 14.55 0.20 11.55
C ILE A 74 14.45 -1.25 12.00
N ASP A 75 13.86 -2.13 11.18
CA ASP A 75 13.71 -3.55 11.49
C ASP A 75 15.09 -4.22 11.61
N PHE A 76 16.06 -3.88 10.73
CA PHE A 76 17.43 -4.34 10.85
C PHE A 76 18.07 -3.93 12.20
N ARG A 77 17.90 -2.66 12.62
CA ARG A 77 18.45 -2.18 13.89
C ARG A 77 17.83 -2.83 15.12
N ARG A 78 16.57 -3.24 15.01
CA ARG A 78 15.86 -3.97 16.07
C ARG A 78 16.19 -5.45 16.12
N GLY A 79 16.89 -5.97 15.09
CA GLY A 79 17.19 -7.40 15.00
C GLY A 79 15.96 -8.27 14.70
N THR A 80 14.86 -7.67 14.22
CA THR A 80 13.62 -8.40 13.90
C THR A 80 13.69 -9.11 12.54
N ASP A 81 14.73 -8.87 11.76
CA ASP A 81 14.95 -9.44 10.43
C ASP A 81 15.90 -10.66 10.44
N GLY A 82 15.78 -11.53 11.46
CA GLY A 82 16.58 -12.75 11.61
C GLY A 82 16.25 -13.86 10.62
N ALA A 83 16.91 -15.03 10.78
CA ALA A 83 16.74 -16.20 9.89
C ALA A 83 15.31 -16.77 9.87
N GLU A 84 14.52 -16.52 10.93
CA GLU A 84 13.12 -16.97 11.04
C GLU A 84 12.11 -16.07 10.30
N ARG A 85 12.57 -14.99 9.67
CA ARG A 85 11.70 -14.09 8.92
C ARG A 85 10.94 -14.84 7.82
N LEU A 86 9.61 -14.76 7.84
CA LEU A 86 8.74 -15.39 6.83
C LEU A 86 8.54 -14.50 5.59
N GLY A 87 8.61 -13.17 5.77
CA GLY A 87 8.44 -12.19 4.71
C GLY A 87 9.61 -12.10 3.73
N PRO A 88 9.51 -11.26 2.69
CA PRO A 88 10.58 -11.02 1.73
C PRO A 88 11.88 -10.57 2.40
N GLU A 89 13.00 -10.91 1.75
CA GLU A 89 14.34 -10.52 2.22
C GLU A 89 14.48 -9.00 2.33
N ARG A 90 15.27 -8.54 3.32
CA ARG A 90 15.56 -7.14 3.61
C ARG A 90 16.99 -6.80 3.19
N ALA A 91 17.18 -5.66 2.55
CA ALA A 91 18.46 -5.28 1.97
C ALA A 91 19.56 -5.07 3.03
N CYS A 92 19.24 -4.44 4.17
CA CYS A 92 20.19 -4.27 5.27
C CYS A 92 20.53 -5.61 5.93
N ALA A 93 19.54 -6.46 6.19
CA ALA A 93 19.75 -7.76 6.84
C ALA A 93 20.57 -8.72 5.96
N GLN A 94 20.42 -8.65 4.64
CA GLN A 94 21.20 -9.43 3.67
C GLN A 94 22.58 -8.83 3.36
N GLY A 95 22.91 -7.67 3.92
CA GLY A 95 24.15 -6.97 3.61
C GLY A 95 24.23 -6.37 2.20
N TRP A 96 23.08 -6.30 1.48
CA TRP A 96 23.05 -5.71 0.13
C TRP A 96 23.22 -4.20 0.15
N ILE A 97 22.74 -3.53 1.21
CA ILE A 97 22.88 -2.09 1.43
C ILE A 97 23.30 -1.87 2.88
N LYS A 98 24.40 -1.14 3.07
CA LYS A 98 24.86 -0.79 4.42
C LYS A 98 23.88 0.17 5.09
N PRO A 99 23.71 0.13 6.42
CA PRO A 99 22.81 1.03 7.14
C PRO A 99 23.09 2.52 6.91
N ILE A 100 24.35 2.91 6.68
CA ILE A 100 24.71 4.30 6.37
C ILE A 100 24.21 4.71 4.98
N ASP A 101 24.39 3.84 3.97
CA ASP A 101 23.94 4.11 2.61
C ASP A 101 22.40 4.15 2.57
N MET A 102 21.74 3.27 3.35
CA MET A 102 20.27 3.27 3.48
C MET A 102 19.76 4.59 4.08
N ARG A 103 20.45 5.19 5.09
CA ARG A 103 20.08 6.52 5.62
C ARG A 103 20.19 7.60 4.56
N ILE A 104 21.26 7.57 3.77
CA ILE A 104 21.43 8.52 2.65
C ILE A 104 20.31 8.33 1.64
N GLY A 105 19.99 7.09 1.27
CA GLY A 105 18.88 6.77 0.38
C GLY A 105 17.52 7.29 0.89
N ILE A 106 17.23 7.11 2.19
CA ILE A 106 16.02 7.66 2.82
C ILE A 106 15.99 9.18 2.70
N ALA A 107 17.09 9.87 3.03
CA ALA A 107 17.16 11.32 2.98
C ALA A 107 16.94 11.84 1.54
N LEU A 108 17.60 11.23 0.55
CA LEU A 108 17.45 11.63 -0.86
C LEU A 108 16.02 11.43 -1.37
N VAL A 109 15.39 10.31 -1.05
CA VAL A 109 14.01 10.03 -1.49
C VAL A 109 13.03 10.97 -0.80
N LEU A 110 13.20 11.27 0.50
CA LEU A 110 12.33 12.20 1.22
C LEU A 110 12.50 13.64 0.72
N ILE A 111 13.72 14.10 0.45
CA ILE A 111 13.96 15.41 -0.15
C ILE A 111 13.27 15.50 -1.51
N SER A 112 13.42 14.47 -2.35
CA SER A 112 12.73 14.42 -3.65
C SER A 112 11.21 14.45 -3.50
N ALA A 113 10.65 13.71 -2.53
CA ALA A 113 9.22 13.73 -2.24
C ALA A 113 8.76 15.12 -1.78
N CYS A 114 9.51 15.79 -0.90
CA CYS A 114 9.21 17.16 -0.47
C CYS A 114 9.24 18.15 -1.64
N MET A 115 10.22 18.04 -2.53
CA MET A 115 10.27 18.90 -3.73
C MET A 115 9.06 18.70 -4.65
N VAL A 116 8.66 17.45 -4.89
CA VAL A 116 7.45 17.14 -5.67
C VAL A 116 6.20 17.66 -4.95
N GLY A 117 6.12 17.49 -3.61
CA GLY A 117 5.03 18.02 -2.79
C GLY A 117 4.90 19.55 -2.86
N LEU A 118 6.03 20.27 -2.90
CA LEU A 118 6.02 21.72 -3.09
C LEU A 118 5.49 22.13 -4.47
N CYS A 119 5.74 21.32 -5.51
CA CYS A 119 5.17 21.55 -6.85
C CYS A 119 3.63 21.37 -6.90
N LEU A 120 3.01 20.75 -5.89
CA LEU A 120 1.54 20.65 -5.78
C LEU A 120 0.89 21.92 -5.19
N LEU A 121 1.64 22.81 -4.55
CA LEU A 121 1.09 24.02 -3.90
C LEU A 121 0.28 24.96 -4.83
N PRO A 122 0.66 25.13 -6.11
CA PRO A 122 -0.14 25.93 -7.04
C PRO A 122 -1.55 25.35 -7.33
N PHE A 123 -1.75 24.03 -7.11
CA PHE A 123 -3.01 23.34 -7.35
C PHE A 123 -3.86 23.17 -6.08
N GLY A 124 -3.30 23.47 -4.94
CA GLY A 124 -3.98 23.43 -3.64
C GLY A 124 -3.59 24.64 -2.83
N SER A 125 -3.59 24.55 -1.52
CA SER A 125 -3.25 25.65 -0.64
C SER A 125 -2.33 25.17 0.47
N LEU A 126 -1.99 26.06 1.41
CA LEU A 126 -1.14 25.78 2.58
C LEU A 126 -1.46 24.49 3.34
N PRO A 127 -2.72 24.00 3.46
CA PRO A 127 -3.01 22.70 4.07
C PRO A 127 -2.25 21.53 3.47
N LEU A 128 -1.85 21.57 2.18
CA LEU A 128 -1.04 20.52 1.56
C LEU A 128 0.33 20.37 2.23
N ILE A 129 0.90 21.43 2.77
CA ILE A 129 2.16 21.36 3.53
C ILE A 129 1.96 20.54 4.81
N LEU A 130 0.86 20.76 5.53
CA LEU A 130 0.55 20.00 6.74
C LEU A 130 0.32 18.52 6.43
N ILE A 131 -0.37 18.21 5.33
CA ILE A 131 -0.58 16.85 4.86
C ILE A 131 0.77 16.20 4.50
N GLY A 132 1.63 16.90 3.76
CA GLY A 132 2.96 16.41 3.40
C GLY A 132 3.84 16.13 4.63
N LEU A 133 3.85 17.04 5.60
CA LEU A 133 4.56 16.86 6.88
C LEU A 133 4.00 15.67 7.66
N ALA A 134 2.68 15.52 7.71
CA ALA A 134 2.04 14.36 8.32
C ALA A 134 2.45 13.06 7.64
N CYS A 135 2.46 13.00 6.30
CA CYS A 135 2.91 11.83 5.55
C CYS A 135 4.35 11.43 5.92
N VAL A 136 5.27 12.40 5.99
CA VAL A 136 6.67 12.14 6.38
C VAL A 136 6.74 11.65 7.83
N LEU A 137 6.08 12.32 8.76
CA LEU A 137 6.07 11.96 10.17
C LEU A 137 5.52 10.54 10.38
N PHE A 138 4.39 10.22 9.76
CA PHE A 138 3.75 8.92 9.93
C PHE A 138 4.49 7.79 9.21
N ALA A 139 5.29 8.05 8.16
CA ALA A 139 6.17 7.05 7.56
C ALA A 139 7.20 6.51 8.58
N PHE A 140 7.68 7.35 9.50
CA PHE A 140 8.55 6.94 10.61
C PHE A 140 7.74 6.32 11.75
N LEU A 141 6.67 6.98 12.21
CA LEU A 141 5.87 6.53 13.36
C LEU A 141 5.24 5.16 13.12
N TYR A 142 4.82 4.87 11.89
CA TYR A 142 4.30 3.57 11.53
C TYR A 142 5.26 2.45 11.92
N THR A 143 6.52 2.54 11.48
CA THR A 143 7.52 1.49 11.74
C THR A 143 8.01 1.51 13.19
N MET A 144 8.11 2.70 13.80
CA MET A 144 8.68 2.83 15.14
C MET A 144 7.73 2.39 16.25
N LEU A 145 6.43 2.66 16.13
CA LEU A 145 5.46 2.53 17.22
C LEU A 145 4.18 1.83 16.79
N LEU A 146 3.52 2.35 15.76
CA LEU A 146 2.12 2.08 15.50
C LEU A 146 1.86 0.66 14.96
N SER A 147 2.83 0.09 14.24
CA SER A 147 2.78 -1.31 13.80
C SER A 147 2.84 -2.31 14.97
N TYR A 148 3.34 -1.90 16.13
CA TYR A 148 3.41 -2.74 17.33
C TYR A 148 2.15 -2.65 18.21
N CYS A 149 1.38 -1.58 18.11
CA CYS A 149 0.23 -1.29 18.97
C CYS A 149 -1.14 -1.59 18.34
N GLY A 150 -1.19 -2.26 17.17
CA GLY A 150 -2.45 -2.60 16.51
C GLY A 150 -3.10 -1.46 15.72
N PHE A 151 -2.47 -0.28 15.64
CA PHE A 151 -2.95 0.87 14.87
C PHE A 151 -2.54 0.85 13.40
N GLY A 152 -1.83 -0.19 12.94
CA GLY A 152 -1.35 -0.29 11.57
C GLY A 152 -2.46 -0.19 10.54
N ASP A 153 -3.57 -0.90 10.75
CA ASP A 153 -4.72 -0.92 9.85
C ASP A 153 -5.37 0.47 9.74
N VAL A 154 -5.54 1.19 10.86
CA VAL A 154 -6.08 2.57 10.87
C VAL A 154 -5.19 3.50 10.04
N LEU A 155 -3.86 3.36 10.15
CA LEU A 155 -2.94 4.18 9.37
C LEU A 155 -3.01 3.88 7.87
N VAL A 156 -3.22 2.62 7.50
CA VAL A 156 -3.43 2.27 6.10
C VAL A 156 -4.71 2.93 5.58
N TYR A 157 -5.81 2.91 6.32
CA TYR A 157 -7.04 3.60 5.93
C TYR A 157 -6.81 5.10 5.70
N VAL A 158 -6.09 5.75 6.60
CA VAL A 158 -5.83 7.19 6.49
C VAL A 158 -4.83 7.50 5.36
N PHE A 159 -3.64 6.88 5.37
CA PHE A 159 -2.53 7.28 4.51
C PHE A 159 -2.46 6.54 3.16
N PHE A 160 -3.24 5.47 2.97
CA PHE A 160 -3.41 4.81 1.68
C PHE A 160 -4.85 4.87 1.15
N GLY A 161 -5.80 5.32 1.97
CA GLY A 161 -7.19 5.55 1.59
C GLY A 161 -7.49 7.03 1.47
N PHE A 162 -7.83 7.66 2.61
CA PHE A 162 -8.37 9.02 2.62
C PHE A 162 -7.39 10.07 2.12
N VAL A 163 -6.17 10.13 2.66
CA VAL A 163 -5.20 11.17 2.28
C VAL A 163 -4.89 11.16 0.79
N PRO A 164 -4.50 10.03 0.16
CA PRO A 164 -4.18 10.05 -1.26
C PRO A 164 -5.40 10.25 -2.15
N VAL A 165 -6.58 9.70 -1.80
CA VAL A 165 -7.79 9.87 -2.62
C VAL A 165 -8.33 11.29 -2.52
N CYS A 166 -8.56 11.79 -1.30
CA CYS A 166 -9.07 13.14 -1.10
C CYS A 166 -8.07 14.20 -1.55
N GLY A 167 -6.77 14.00 -1.26
CA GLY A 167 -5.72 14.94 -1.66
C GLY A 167 -5.56 15.04 -3.17
N THR A 168 -5.57 13.90 -3.88
CA THR A 168 -5.49 13.90 -5.36
C THR A 168 -6.70 14.57 -5.99
N TYR A 169 -7.90 14.19 -5.55
CA TYR A 169 -9.12 14.83 -6.08
C TYR A 169 -9.12 16.33 -5.81
N TYR A 170 -8.73 16.75 -4.60
CA TYR A 170 -8.69 18.16 -4.22
C TYR A 170 -7.74 18.98 -5.10
N VAL A 171 -6.55 18.48 -5.43
CA VAL A 171 -5.60 19.22 -6.28
C VAL A 171 -5.99 19.20 -7.76
N GLU A 172 -6.85 18.29 -8.18
CA GLU A 172 -7.40 18.24 -9.55
C GLU A 172 -8.66 19.11 -9.70
N ALA A 173 -9.60 19.05 -8.72
CA ALA A 173 -10.94 19.64 -8.80
C ALA A 173 -11.09 20.94 -8.01
N GLY A 174 -10.23 21.20 -7.01
CA GLY A 174 -10.32 22.38 -6.13
C GLY A 174 -11.26 22.24 -4.95
N ASP A 175 -12.02 21.15 -4.87
CA ASP A 175 -12.96 20.84 -3.78
C ASP A 175 -12.89 19.35 -3.37
N VAL A 176 -13.72 18.91 -2.44
CA VAL A 176 -13.85 17.50 -2.07
C VAL A 176 -15.31 17.12 -1.93
N LEU A 177 -15.78 16.25 -2.82
CA LEU A 177 -17.15 15.75 -2.80
C LEU A 177 -17.34 14.65 -1.74
N PRO A 178 -18.58 14.47 -1.18
CA PRO A 178 -18.85 13.39 -0.23
C PRO A 178 -18.53 11.99 -0.76
N GLU A 179 -18.71 11.75 -2.05
CA GLU A 179 -18.43 10.47 -2.72
C GLU A 179 -16.94 10.11 -2.67
N ILE A 180 -16.06 11.12 -2.59
CA ILE A 180 -14.61 10.93 -2.50
C ILE A 180 -14.21 10.29 -1.17
N PHE A 181 -14.92 10.62 -0.08
CA PHE A 181 -14.68 9.93 1.20
C PHE A 181 -15.06 8.45 1.12
N LEU A 182 -16.14 8.12 0.43
CA LEU A 182 -16.55 6.73 0.20
C LEU A 182 -15.53 6.00 -0.68
N LEU A 183 -15.01 6.66 -1.73
CA LEU A 183 -13.94 6.13 -2.57
C LEU A 183 -12.66 5.91 -1.76
N GLY A 184 -12.28 6.88 -0.91
CA GLY A 184 -11.12 6.78 -0.02
C GLY A 184 -11.23 5.63 0.97
N ALA A 185 -12.41 5.46 1.60
CA ALA A 185 -12.70 4.33 2.46
C ALA A 185 -12.54 3.00 1.70
N GLY A 186 -13.12 2.90 0.51
CA GLY A 186 -13.02 1.72 -0.34
C GLY A 186 -11.59 1.37 -0.73
N CYS A 187 -10.80 2.34 -1.17
CA CYS A 187 -9.39 2.16 -1.49
C CYS A 187 -8.58 1.71 -0.26
N GLY A 188 -8.78 2.38 0.89
CA GLY A 188 -8.11 2.02 2.14
C GLY A 188 -8.37 0.59 2.56
N LEU A 189 -9.64 0.16 2.53
CA LEU A 189 -10.04 -1.21 2.85
C LEU A 189 -9.39 -2.24 1.92
N VAL A 190 -9.40 -2.02 0.62
CA VAL A 190 -8.78 -2.96 -0.33
C VAL A 190 -7.26 -3.02 -0.13
N ILE A 191 -6.61 -1.88 0.08
CA ILE A 191 -5.15 -1.82 0.26
C ILE A 191 -4.74 -2.49 1.56
N ASP A 192 -5.53 -2.33 2.62
CA ASP A 192 -5.25 -2.94 3.92
C ASP A 192 -5.26 -4.47 3.88
N THR A 193 -5.91 -5.11 2.91
CA THR A 193 -5.80 -6.56 2.70
C THR A 193 -4.35 -7.04 2.58
N LEU A 194 -3.42 -6.21 2.09
CA LEU A 194 -1.98 -6.53 2.07
C LEU A 194 -1.37 -6.53 3.47
N LEU A 195 -1.75 -5.57 4.32
CA LEU A 195 -1.28 -5.52 5.71
C LEU A 195 -1.87 -6.68 6.51
N VAL A 196 -3.18 -6.90 6.40
CA VAL A 196 -3.88 -8.03 7.05
C VAL A 196 -3.22 -9.36 6.68
N LEU A 197 -2.89 -9.57 5.40
CA LEU A 197 -2.22 -10.79 4.95
C LEU A 197 -0.80 -10.92 5.50
N ASN A 198 -0.04 -9.82 5.59
CA ASN A 198 1.27 -9.83 6.25
C ASN A 198 1.16 -10.20 7.73
N ASN A 199 0.23 -9.56 8.45
CA ASN A 199 -0.02 -9.84 9.86
C ASN A 199 -0.55 -11.27 10.07
N TYR A 200 -1.37 -11.78 9.14
CA TYR A 200 -1.86 -13.16 9.16
C TYR A 200 -0.73 -14.17 8.99
N ARG A 201 0.20 -13.92 8.04
CA ARG A 201 1.38 -14.77 7.82
C ARG A 201 2.30 -14.77 9.04
N ASP A 202 2.53 -13.59 9.62
CA ASP A 202 3.55 -13.37 10.65
C ASP A 202 2.98 -13.52 12.08
N ARG A 203 1.70 -13.89 12.25
CA ARG A 203 0.98 -13.90 13.54
C ARG A 203 1.67 -14.66 14.67
N THR A 204 2.40 -15.73 14.36
CA THR A 204 3.14 -16.52 15.34
C THR A 204 4.44 -15.84 15.75
N THR A 205 5.20 -15.33 14.79
CA THR A 205 6.45 -14.59 15.04
C THR A 205 6.18 -13.22 15.67
N ASP A 206 5.12 -12.54 15.26
CA ASP A 206 4.69 -11.26 15.85
C ASP A 206 4.29 -11.41 17.31
N ARG A 207 3.60 -12.51 17.67
CA ARG A 207 3.26 -12.81 19.07
C ARG A 207 4.52 -12.98 19.92
N VAL A 208 5.51 -13.72 19.43
CA VAL A 208 6.78 -13.92 20.13
C VAL A 208 7.57 -12.61 20.26
N ALA A 209 7.49 -11.75 19.25
CA ALA A 209 8.12 -10.43 19.23
C ALA A 209 7.37 -9.36 20.06
N GLY A 210 6.26 -9.72 20.72
CA GLY A 210 5.46 -8.78 21.52
C GLY A 210 4.67 -7.76 20.72
N LYS A 211 4.41 -8.00 19.43
CA LYS A 211 3.52 -7.16 18.63
C LYS A 211 2.06 -7.49 18.90
N HIS A 212 1.24 -6.46 19.02
CA HIS A 212 -0.19 -6.54 19.27
C HIS A 212 -1.01 -6.16 18.03
N THR A 213 -0.76 -6.84 16.89
CA THR A 213 -1.59 -6.65 15.69
C THR A 213 -3.00 -7.16 15.93
N LEU A 214 -4.01 -6.69 15.19
CA LEU A 214 -5.39 -7.15 15.33
C LEU A 214 -5.48 -8.69 15.21
N ILE A 215 -4.65 -9.30 14.37
CA ILE A 215 -4.65 -10.75 14.16
C ILE A 215 -4.01 -11.50 15.33
N VAL A 216 -3.00 -10.92 15.97
CA VAL A 216 -2.42 -11.49 17.20
C VAL A 216 -3.43 -11.44 18.34
N ILE A 217 -4.22 -10.37 18.44
CA ILE A 217 -5.22 -10.14 19.50
C ILE A 217 -6.44 -11.03 19.28
N PHE A 218 -7.06 -10.99 18.09
CA PHE A 218 -8.35 -11.64 17.82
C PHE A 218 -8.23 -13.03 17.18
N GLY A 219 -7.03 -13.42 16.79
CA GLY A 219 -6.72 -14.75 16.28
C GLY A 219 -6.90 -14.93 14.78
N GLU A 220 -6.59 -16.14 14.34
CA GLU A 220 -6.51 -16.55 12.94
C GLU A 220 -7.84 -16.44 12.19
N ARG A 221 -8.92 -16.92 12.83
CA ARG A 221 -10.27 -16.88 12.21
C ARG A 221 -10.70 -15.44 11.95
N PHE A 222 -10.47 -14.54 12.89
CA PHE A 222 -10.72 -13.12 12.70
C PHE A 222 -9.90 -12.58 11.52
N GLY A 223 -8.59 -12.84 11.48
CA GLY A 223 -7.71 -12.35 10.40
C GLY A 223 -8.16 -12.80 9.02
N SER A 224 -8.60 -14.05 8.89
CA SER A 224 -9.12 -14.60 7.63
C SER A 224 -10.41 -13.90 7.20
N LEU A 225 -11.38 -13.74 8.10
CA LEU A 225 -12.65 -13.05 7.81
C LEU A 225 -12.45 -11.54 7.58
N PHE A 226 -11.51 -10.94 8.29
CA PHE A 226 -11.17 -9.53 8.15
C PHE A 226 -10.57 -9.25 6.76
N TYR A 227 -9.66 -10.11 6.28
CA TYR A 227 -9.15 -10.05 4.91
C TYR A 227 -10.30 -10.10 3.89
N LEU A 228 -11.20 -11.08 4.03
CA LEU A 228 -12.34 -11.25 3.12
C LEU A 228 -13.26 -10.04 3.15
N GLY A 229 -13.68 -9.62 4.35
CA GLY A 229 -14.62 -8.52 4.56
C GLY A 229 -14.12 -7.20 4.00
N GLN A 230 -12.85 -6.89 4.22
CA GLN A 230 -12.24 -5.65 3.71
C GLN A 230 -12.27 -5.57 2.18
N GLY A 231 -11.91 -6.65 1.49
CA GLY A 231 -11.95 -6.65 0.03
C GLY A 231 -13.38 -6.53 -0.53
N LEU A 232 -14.38 -7.17 0.12
CA LEU A 232 -15.77 -7.09 -0.29
C LEU A 232 -16.36 -5.70 -0.04
N ILE A 233 -16.23 -5.19 1.19
CA ILE A 233 -16.77 -3.89 1.60
C ILE A 233 -16.04 -2.78 0.83
N GLY A 234 -14.71 -2.85 0.71
CA GLY A 234 -13.93 -1.88 -0.03
C GLY A 234 -14.34 -1.78 -1.50
N CYS A 235 -14.54 -2.93 -2.15
CA CYS A 235 -15.02 -2.98 -3.53
C CYS A 235 -16.44 -2.40 -3.66
N ALA A 236 -17.35 -2.69 -2.71
CA ALA A 236 -18.69 -2.13 -2.67
C ALA A 236 -18.68 -0.60 -2.47
N CYS A 237 -17.81 -0.07 -1.60
CA CYS A 237 -17.63 1.36 -1.40
C CYS A 237 -17.13 2.06 -2.69
N ILE A 238 -16.14 1.47 -3.38
CA ILE A 238 -15.65 2.00 -4.67
C ILE A 238 -16.78 2.04 -5.68
N SER A 239 -17.52 0.93 -5.87
CA SER A 239 -18.66 0.88 -6.78
C SER A 239 -19.73 1.89 -6.37
N GLY A 240 -20.04 2.02 -5.07
CA GLY A 240 -20.98 2.98 -4.55
C GLY A 240 -20.60 4.43 -4.87
N ALA A 241 -19.31 4.80 -4.72
CA ALA A 241 -18.83 6.13 -5.07
C ALA A 241 -19.10 6.47 -6.56
N PHE A 242 -18.85 5.53 -7.47
CA PHE A 242 -19.12 5.73 -8.90
C PHE A 242 -20.63 5.70 -9.24
N ALA A 243 -21.44 4.96 -8.45
CA ALA A 243 -22.89 4.87 -8.67
C ALA A 243 -23.63 6.21 -8.49
N PHE A 244 -23.09 7.15 -7.69
CA PHE A 244 -23.63 8.50 -7.57
C PHE A 244 -23.64 9.27 -8.91
N ASN A 245 -22.84 8.84 -9.88
CA ASN A 245 -22.87 9.39 -11.24
C ASN A 245 -24.00 8.83 -12.12
N GLY A 246 -24.83 7.91 -11.59
CA GLY A 246 -25.95 7.31 -12.32
C GLY A 246 -25.55 6.38 -13.47
N ARG A 247 -24.27 5.99 -13.56
CA ARG A 247 -23.74 5.17 -14.66
C ARG A 247 -23.76 3.68 -14.27
N TRP A 248 -24.19 2.81 -15.21
CA TRP A 248 -24.13 1.35 -15.02
C TRP A 248 -22.67 0.84 -14.87
N SER A 249 -21.69 1.56 -15.43
CA SER A 249 -20.26 1.24 -15.33
C SER A 249 -19.74 1.19 -13.90
N ALA A 250 -20.48 1.78 -12.93
CA ALA A 250 -20.21 1.67 -11.50
C ALA A 250 -20.20 0.22 -10.99
N LEU A 251 -20.81 -0.73 -11.73
CA LEU A 251 -20.80 -2.16 -11.39
C LEU A 251 -19.48 -2.86 -11.77
N LEU A 252 -18.67 -2.27 -12.65
CA LEU A 252 -17.43 -2.92 -13.14
C LEU A 252 -16.42 -3.26 -12.01
N PRO A 253 -16.17 -2.41 -11.00
CA PRO A 253 -15.31 -2.76 -9.88
C PRO A 253 -15.72 -4.06 -9.18
N LEU A 254 -17.01 -4.43 -9.16
CA LEU A 254 -17.51 -5.65 -8.53
C LEU A 254 -16.94 -6.92 -9.16
N LEU A 255 -16.44 -6.87 -10.40
CA LEU A 255 -15.75 -7.99 -11.05
C LEU A 255 -14.44 -8.38 -10.33
N TYR A 256 -13.92 -7.55 -9.42
CA TYR A 256 -12.83 -7.89 -8.53
C TYR A 256 -13.21 -9.00 -7.53
N ILE A 257 -14.46 -9.07 -7.10
CA ILE A 257 -14.94 -9.93 -6.00
C ILE A 257 -14.61 -11.41 -6.20
N PRO A 258 -14.87 -12.05 -7.36
CA PRO A 258 -14.52 -13.46 -7.58
C PRO A 258 -13.03 -13.75 -7.38
N PHE A 259 -12.16 -12.86 -7.85
CA PHE A 259 -10.71 -13.00 -7.72
C PHE A 259 -10.24 -12.83 -6.27
N HIS A 260 -10.87 -11.92 -5.53
CA HIS A 260 -10.60 -11.73 -4.11
C HIS A 260 -11.00 -12.95 -3.29
N ILE A 261 -12.21 -13.49 -3.52
CA ILE A 261 -12.71 -14.70 -2.84
C ILE A 261 -11.80 -15.91 -3.16
N ALA A 262 -11.39 -16.09 -4.42
CA ALA A 262 -10.48 -17.17 -4.80
C ALA A 262 -9.12 -17.04 -4.08
N THR A 263 -8.60 -15.82 -3.96
CA THR A 263 -7.34 -15.54 -3.26
C THR A 263 -7.48 -15.78 -1.75
N TRP A 264 -8.60 -15.39 -1.15
CA TRP A 264 -8.93 -15.66 0.25
C TRP A 264 -9.01 -17.17 0.54
N ARG A 265 -9.69 -17.97 -0.30
CA ARG A 265 -9.77 -19.43 -0.14
C ARG A 265 -8.38 -20.06 -0.11
N GLU A 266 -7.52 -19.69 -1.05
CA GLU A 266 -6.14 -20.20 -1.10
C GLU A 266 -5.32 -19.73 0.11
N MET A 267 -5.53 -18.48 0.61
CA MET A 267 -4.92 -18.00 1.84
C MET A 267 -5.27 -18.89 3.04
N VAL A 268 -6.55 -19.22 3.18
CA VAL A 268 -7.05 -20.08 4.26
C VAL A 268 -6.53 -21.50 4.14
N GLU A 269 -6.45 -22.05 2.93
CA GLU A 269 -5.91 -23.39 2.66
C GLU A 269 -4.42 -23.49 3.02
N ILE A 270 -3.62 -22.49 2.65
CA ILE A 270 -2.19 -22.42 2.99
C ILE A 270 -1.98 -22.18 4.49
N ASN A 271 -2.81 -21.36 5.08
CA ASN A 271 -2.90 -20.99 6.48
C ASN A 271 -1.65 -20.33 7.07
N GLN A 272 -0.43 -20.85 6.89
CA GLN A 272 0.76 -20.32 7.56
C GLN A 272 2.05 -20.46 6.74
N GLY A 273 3.07 -19.71 7.16
CA GLY A 273 4.42 -19.85 6.66
C GLY A 273 4.71 -19.09 5.37
N ARG A 274 5.91 -19.33 4.83
CA ARG A 274 6.45 -18.60 3.66
C ARG A 274 5.61 -18.75 2.38
N ALA A 275 4.80 -19.82 2.28
CA ALA A 275 3.92 -20.03 1.13
C ALA A 275 2.89 -18.91 0.94
N LEU A 276 2.51 -18.20 2.02
CA LEU A 276 1.63 -17.03 1.98
C LEU A 276 2.23 -15.83 1.20
N ASN A 277 3.54 -15.80 0.96
CA ASN A 277 4.15 -14.79 0.09
C ASN A 277 3.65 -14.86 -1.36
N LYS A 278 3.18 -16.03 -1.80
CA LYS A 278 2.50 -16.20 -3.11
C LYS A 278 1.16 -15.47 -3.13
N ILE A 279 0.44 -15.50 -2.01
CA ILE A 279 -0.86 -14.83 -1.86
C ILE A 279 -0.69 -13.31 -1.88
N LEU A 280 0.37 -12.76 -1.27
CA LEU A 280 0.71 -11.33 -1.38
C LEU A 280 0.83 -10.88 -2.84
N GLY A 281 1.50 -11.70 -3.67
CA GLY A 281 1.60 -11.41 -5.11
C GLY A 281 0.25 -11.46 -5.83
N LYS A 282 -0.64 -12.40 -5.44
CA LYS A 282 -2.01 -12.47 -5.98
C LYS A 282 -2.86 -11.28 -5.54
N THR A 283 -2.79 -10.89 -4.27
CA THR A 283 -3.49 -9.72 -3.74
C THR A 283 -3.07 -8.44 -4.49
N SER A 284 -1.76 -8.21 -4.67
CA SER A 284 -1.25 -7.08 -5.45
C SER A 284 -1.75 -7.09 -6.91
N ARG A 285 -1.78 -8.26 -7.54
CA ARG A 285 -2.31 -8.40 -8.91
C ARG A 285 -3.80 -8.11 -8.97
N ASN A 286 -4.59 -8.57 -8.00
CA ASN A 286 -6.02 -8.29 -7.92
C ASN A 286 -6.29 -6.80 -7.72
N MET A 287 -5.44 -6.07 -6.96
CA MET A 287 -5.50 -4.62 -6.84
C MET A 287 -5.24 -3.91 -8.18
N ILE A 288 -4.27 -4.38 -8.96
CA ILE A 288 -4.02 -3.86 -10.32
C ILE A 288 -5.26 -4.08 -11.19
N LEU A 289 -5.85 -5.28 -11.15
CA LEU A 289 -7.10 -5.56 -11.85
C LEU A 289 -8.22 -4.58 -11.44
N LEU A 290 -8.42 -4.38 -10.13
CA LEU A 290 -9.43 -3.45 -9.63
C LEU A 290 -9.14 -2.02 -10.12
N THR A 291 -7.88 -1.58 -10.12
CA THR A 291 -7.49 -0.27 -10.65
C THR A 291 -7.86 -0.12 -12.13
N LEU A 292 -7.63 -1.15 -12.94
CA LEU A 292 -8.04 -1.15 -14.36
C LEU A 292 -9.55 -1.12 -14.52
N LEU A 293 -10.31 -1.84 -13.68
CA LEU A 293 -11.77 -1.80 -13.68
C LEU A 293 -12.32 -0.43 -13.28
N ILE A 294 -11.67 0.27 -12.34
CA ILE A 294 -12.00 1.65 -11.96
C ILE A 294 -11.77 2.60 -13.13
N ILE A 295 -10.63 2.50 -13.81
CA ILE A 295 -10.36 3.30 -15.01
C ILE A 295 -11.45 3.05 -16.06
N LEU A 296 -11.73 1.79 -16.35
CA LEU A 296 -12.76 1.43 -17.33
C LEU A 296 -14.15 1.97 -16.93
N ALA A 297 -14.50 1.92 -15.64
CA ALA A 297 -15.75 2.47 -15.13
C ALA A 297 -15.87 3.99 -15.33
N ALA A 298 -14.75 4.71 -15.30
CA ALA A 298 -14.73 6.16 -15.52
C ALA A 298 -14.93 6.54 -16.99
N PHE A 299 -14.44 5.71 -17.93
CA PHE A 299 -14.56 5.98 -19.36
C PHE A 299 -15.90 5.54 -19.99
N LEU A 300 -16.63 4.62 -19.35
CA LEU A 300 -17.94 4.12 -19.82
C LEU A 300 -19.09 4.75 -19.08
#